data_3f483a9db2a55dc573e7c7f8643ea62f
#
_entry.id   3f483a9db2a55dc573e7c7f8643ea62f
#
_cell.length_a   1.000
_cell.length_b   1.000
_cell.length_c   1.000
_cell.angle_alpha   90.00
_cell.angle_beta   90.00
_cell.angle_gamma   90.00
#
_symmetry.space_group_name_H-M   'P 1'
#
loop_
_entity.id
_entity.type
_entity.pdbx_description
1 polymer ?
#
loop_
_entity_poly.entity_id
_entity_poly.type
_entity_poly.pdbx_seq_one_letter_code
_entity_poly.pdbx_strand_id
1 'polypeptide(L)'
;MTISQYLENINNRYKHGNATEHTYRGDLQQLIESIVPDVRATNEPKRQQCGAPDYILTKKEIPVGFIEAKDIGDKDLTGLKKTGNKEQFDRYKASLNNLIFTDYLDYHLYIDGLFVTKIAIGEITDKGIKLLTENFLAFNNLIKDFS
;
A
#
# COMPACT_ATOMS: atom_id res chain seq x y z
N MET A 1 -7.62 -10.03 10.89
CA MET A 1 -6.56 -10.53 9.97
C MET A 1 -5.19 -10.17 10.53
N THR A 2 -4.27 -11.11 10.56
CA THR A 2 -2.87 -10.86 10.93
C THR A 2 -2.05 -10.56 9.68
N ILE A 3 -0.84 -10.01 9.86
CA ILE A 3 0.09 -9.77 8.75
C ILE A 3 0.44 -11.10 8.06
N SER A 4 0.64 -12.17 8.84
CA SER A 4 0.93 -13.51 8.27
C SER A 4 -0.23 -14.03 7.42
N GLN A 5 -1.47 -13.87 7.87
CA GLN A 5 -2.66 -14.25 7.10
C GLN A 5 -2.79 -13.44 5.82
N TYR A 6 -2.53 -12.14 5.90
CA TYR A 6 -2.51 -11.27 4.73
C TYR A 6 -1.51 -11.77 3.69
N LEU A 7 -0.26 -12.04 4.11
CA LEU A 7 0.78 -12.50 3.21
C LEU A 7 0.48 -13.89 2.64
N GLU A 8 -0.14 -14.77 3.41
CA GLU A 8 -0.58 -16.07 2.92
C GLU A 8 -1.62 -15.91 1.80
N ASN A 9 -2.59 -15.02 1.98
CA ASN A 9 -3.59 -14.73 0.95
C ASN A 9 -2.95 -14.13 -0.30
N ILE A 10 -2.05 -13.16 -0.14
CA ILE A 10 -1.31 -12.56 -1.25
C ILE A 10 -0.52 -13.61 -2.01
N ASN A 11 0.19 -14.49 -1.30
CA ASN A 11 1.00 -15.55 -1.89
C ASN A 11 0.14 -16.55 -2.70
N ASN A 12 -1.00 -16.94 -2.14
CA ASN A 12 -1.91 -17.85 -2.83
C ASN A 12 -2.42 -17.25 -4.14
N ARG A 13 -2.80 -15.99 -4.13
CA ARG A 13 -3.25 -15.28 -5.33
C ARG A 13 -2.11 -15.11 -6.35
N TYR A 14 -0.93 -14.76 -5.87
CA TYR A 14 0.26 -14.56 -6.69
C TYR A 14 0.67 -15.85 -7.42
N LYS A 15 0.64 -16.98 -6.73
CA LYS A 15 1.00 -18.29 -7.31
C LYS A 15 0.06 -18.74 -8.42
N HIS A 16 -1.18 -18.28 -8.43
CA HIS A 16 -2.14 -18.63 -9.49
C HIS A 16 -1.84 -17.93 -10.82
N GLY A 17 -0.97 -16.92 -10.83
CA GLY A 17 -0.51 -16.25 -12.06
C GLY A 17 -1.49 -15.31 -12.74
N ASN A 18 -2.73 -15.25 -12.26
CA ASN A 18 -3.79 -14.40 -12.84
C ASN A 18 -4.08 -13.15 -12.01
N ALA A 19 -3.35 -12.95 -10.92
CA ALA A 19 -3.62 -11.85 -10.00
C ALA A 19 -3.10 -10.52 -10.55
N THR A 20 -3.90 -9.46 -10.40
CA THR A 20 -3.55 -8.08 -10.70
C THR A 20 -3.61 -7.26 -9.43
N GLU A 21 -3.26 -5.97 -9.50
CA GLU A 21 -3.39 -5.08 -8.35
C GLU A 21 -4.81 -5.07 -7.78
N HIS A 22 -5.84 -5.22 -8.63
CA HIS A 22 -7.24 -5.27 -8.19
C HIS A 22 -7.55 -6.51 -7.34
N THR A 23 -6.89 -7.62 -7.61
CA THR A 23 -7.11 -8.89 -6.91
C THR A 23 -6.75 -8.78 -5.43
N TYR A 24 -5.74 -7.97 -5.10
CA TYR A 24 -5.20 -7.84 -3.74
C TYR A 24 -5.88 -6.75 -2.91
N ARG A 25 -6.72 -5.91 -3.50
CA ARG A 25 -7.27 -4.72 -2.83
C ARG A 25 -8.06 -5.02 -1.57
N GLY A 26 -8.89 -6.06 -1.61
CA GLY A 26 -9.68 -6.45 -0.45
C GLY A 26 -8.84 -6.95 0.71
N ASP A 27 -7.76 -7.66 0.42
CA ASP A 27 -6.86 -8.18 1.45
C ASP A 27 -6.16 -7.04 2.19
N LEU A 28 -5.65 -6.04 1.47
CA LEU A 28 -4.99 -4.89 2.08
C LEU A 28 -5.98 -4.06 2.91
N GLN A 29 -7.19 -3.86 2.41
CA GLN A 29 -8.26 -3.17 3.14
C GLN A 29 -8.50 -3.84 4.50
N GLN A 30 -8.66 -5.16 4.51
CA GLN A 30 -8.90 -5.92 5.73
C GLN A 30 -7.73 -5.83 6.71
N LEU A 31 -6.50 -5.89 6.18
CA LEU A 31 -5.30 -5.79 7.03
C LEU A 31 -5.25 -4.43 7.73
N ILE A 32 -5.44 -3.34 7.00
CA ILE A 32 -5.38 -1.99 7.55
C ILE A 32 -6.46 -1.82 8.63
N GLU A 33 -7.69 -2.23 8.35
CA GLU A 33 -8.81 -2.11 9.30
C GLU A 33 -8.62 -3.02 10.52
N SER A 34 -7.84 -4.09 10.39
CA SER A 34 -7.48 -4.95 11.53
C SER A 34 -6.42 -4.32 12.44
N ILE A 35 -5.48 -3.57 11.85
CA ILE A 35 -4.41 -2.89 12.62
C ILE A 35 -4.97 -1.66 13.33
N VAL A 36 -5.83 -0.89 12.66
CA VAL A 36 -6.44 0.33 13.21
C VAL A 36 -7.97 0.25 13.05
N PRO A 37 -8.67 -0.35 14.04
CA PRO A 37 -10.11 -0.64 13.92
C PRO A 37 -11.01 0.59 13.78
N ASP A 38 -10.57 1.76 14.17
CA ASP A 38 -11.35 3.00 14.04
C ASP A 38 -11.17 3.70 12.69
N VAL A 39 -10.36 3.12 11.80
CA VAL A 39 -10.13 3.62 10.45
C VAL A 39 -10.88 2.77 9.43
N ARG A 40 -11.45 3.43 8.43
CA ARG A 40 -12.03 2.79 7.25
C ARG A 40 -11.11 2.97 6.06
N ALA A 41 -10.79 1.89 5.36
CA ALA A 41 -10.04 1.92 4.12
C ALA A 41 -11.01 1.77 2.95
N THR A 42 -11.35 2.87 2.29
CA THR A 42 -12.25 2.85 1.14
C THR A 42 -11.46 2.57 -0.13
N ASN A 43 -11.81 1.50 -0.79
CA ASN A 43 -11.27 1.01 -2.04
C ASN A 43 -12.02 1.68 -3.19
N GLU A 44 -11.31 2.11 -4.24
CA GLU A 44 -11.89 2.82 -5.38
C GLU A 44 -12.68 4.08 -4.98
N PRO A 45 -12.04 5.03 -4.24
CA PRO A 45 -12.74 6.22 -3.76
C PRO A 45 -13.05 7.19 -4.90
N LYS A 46 -13.82 8.25 -4.58
CA LYS A 46 -14.08 9.34 -5.51
C LYS A 46 -12.78 9.98 -5.96
N ARG A 47 -12.75 10.39 -7.24
CA ARG A 47 -11.59 11.04 -7.84
C ARG A 47 -11.25 12.34 -7.12
N GLN A 48 -9.99 12.51 -6.76
CA GLN A 48 -9.43 13.76 -6.24
C GLN A 48 -8.93 14.63 -7.40
N GLN A 49 -8.52 15.88 -7.12
CA GLN A 49 -7.96 16.75 -8.15
C GLN A 49 -6.71 16.17 -8.82
N CYS A 50 -5.88 15.47 -8.05
CA CYS A 50 -4.67 14.82 -8.55
C CYS A 50 -4.94 13.48 -9.24
N GLY A 51 -6.18 13.03 -9.26
CA GLY A 51 -6.58 11.71 -9.74
C GLY A 51 -7.28 10.93 -8.65
N ALA A 52 -7.47 9.62 -8.84
CA ALA A 52 -8.12 8.74 -7.87
C ALA A 52 -7.09 7.78 -7.28
N PRO A 53 -6.57 8.02 -6.06
CA PRO A 53 -5.74 7.02 -5.38
C PRO A 53 -6.57 5.76 -5.15
N ASP A 54 -5.89 4.61 -5.02
CA ASP A 54 -6.59 3.32 -4.87
C ASP A 54 -7.35 3.22 -3.56
N TYR A 55 -6.85 3.86 -2.49
CA TYR A 55 -7.52 3.87 -1.19
C TYR A 55 -7.51 5.25 -0.57
N ILE A 56 -8.60 5.56 0.13
CA ILE A 56 -8.65 6.66 1.09
C ILE A 56 -8.91 6.05 2.46
N LEU A 57 -8.07 6.38 3.43
CA LEU A 57 -8.28 6.03 4.82
C LEU A 57 -9.02 7.17 5.50
N THR A 58 -10.13 6.85 6.16
CA THR A 58 -10.94 7.84 6.88
C THR A 58 -11.10 7.43 8.33
N LYS A 59 -11.17 8.45 9.20
CA LYS A 59 -11.46 8.30 10.62
C LYS A 59 -12.58 9.26 10.96
N LYS A 60 -13.73 8.73 11.38
CA LYS A 60 -14.95 9.52 11.57
C LYS A 60 -15.27 10.37 10.34
N GLU A 61 -15.19 9.74 9.16
CA GLU A 61 -15.48 10.34 7.86
C GLU A 61 -14.47 11.42 7.41
N ILE A 62 -13.41 11.65 8.17
CA ILE A 62 -12.35 12.60 7.82
C ILE A 62 -11.18 11.84 7.17
N PRO A 63 -10.75 12.22 5.96
CA PRO A 63 -9.58 11.59 5.35
C PRO A 63 -8.31 11.79 6.19
N VAL A 64 -7.60 10.70 6.49
CA VAL A 64 -6.35 10.74 7.26
C VAL A 64 -5.16 10.25 6.45
N GLY A 65 -5.37 9.51 5.37
CA GLY A 65 -4.27 9.04 4.54
C GLY A 65 -4.75 8.48 3.21
N PHE A 66 -3.81 8.32 2.28
CA PHE A 66 -4.06 7.86 0.92
C PHE A 66 -3.05 6.78 0.55
N ILE A 67 -3.49 5.78 -0.22
CA ILE A 67 -2.62 4.70 -0.67
C ILE A 67 -2.80 4.52 -2.18
N GLU A 68 -1.67 4.45 -2.89
CA GLU A 68 -1.62 4.08 -4.30
C GLU A 68 -0.90 2.75 -4.42
N ALA A 69 -1.56 1.75 -5.00
CA ALA A 69 -1.03 0.40 -5.15
C ALA A 69 -0.65 0.11 -6.60
N LYS A 70 0.39 -0.67 -6.77
CA LYS A 70 0.86 -1.17 -8.06
C LYS A 70 0.95 -2.69 -8.01
N ASP A 71 1.15 -3.32 -9.16
CA ASP A 71 1.32 -4.78 -9.22
C ASP A 71 2.52 -5.23 -8.39
N ILE A 72 2.43 -6.42 -7.82
CA ILE A 72 3.52 -7.02 -7.06
C ILE A 72 4.77 -7.09 -7.94
N GLY A 73 5.88 -6.59 -7.40
CA GLY A 73 7.16 -6.56 -8.11
C GLY A 73 7.31 -5.40 -9.08
N ASP A 74 6.48 -4.37 -9.00
CA ASP A 74 6.63 -3.17 -9.83
C ASP A 74 8.03 -2.58 -9.63
N LYS A 75 8.77 -2.43 -10.75
CA LYS A 75 10.17 -2.01 -10.72
C LYS A 75 10.35 -0.51 -10.54
N ASP A 76 9.26 0.25 -10.56
CA ASP A 76 9.31 1.71 -10.45
C ASP A 76 8.42 2.22 -9.31
N LEU A 77 8.37 1.48 -8.20
CA LEU A 77 7.59 1.90 -7.04
C LEU A 77 8.09 3.20 -6.42
N THR A 78 9.34 3.54 -6.65
CA THR A 78 9.93 4.81 -6.20
C THR A 78 9.52 6.00 -7.07
N GLY A 79 9.02 5.77 -8.30
CA GLY A 79 8.66 6.82 -9.24
C GLY A 79 9.86 7.59 -9.79
N LEU A 80 11.08 7.05 -9.68
CA LEU A 80 12.30 7.71 -10.13
C LEU A 80 12.62 7.45 -11.60
N LYS A 81 12.11 6.36 -12.16
CA LYS A 81 12.30 6.04 -13.58
C LYS A 81 11.30 6.82 -14.43
N LYS A 82 11.68 7.12 -15.67
CA LYS A 82 10.80 7.80 -16.62
C LYS A 82 9.77 6.83 -17.20
N THR A 83 8.83 6.39 -16.36
CA THR A 83 7.71 5.53 -16.70
C THR A 83 6.42 6.29 -16.44
N GLY A 84 5.27 5.71 -16.78
CA GLY A 84 3.96 6.28 -16.44
C GLY A 84 3.75 6.50 -14.94
N ASN A 85 4.45 5.73 -14.10
CA ASN A 85 4.35 5.89 -12.64
C ASN A 85 4.90 7.24 -12.16
N LYS A 86 6.00 7.73 -12.76
CA LYS A 86 6.66 8.95 -12.30
C LYS A 86 5.71 10.16 -12.30
N GLU A 87 5.00 10.37 -13.40
CA GLU A 87 4.07 11.51 -13.52
C GLU A 87 2.94 11.40 -12.50
N GLN A 88 2.34 10.23 -12.36
CA GLN A 88 1.26 9.97 -11.41
C GLN A 88 1.75 10.17 -9.98
N PHE A 89 2.91 9.63 -9.63
CA PHE A 89 3.47 9.74 -8.29
C PHE A 89 3.82 11.18 -7.94
N ASP A 90 4.38 11.94 -8.90
CA ASP A 90 4.69 13.37 -8.69
C ASP A 90 3.41 14.18 -8.40
N ARG A 91 2.32 13.91 -9.12
CA ARG A 91 1.03 14.56 -8.87
C ARG A 91 0.50 14.24 -7.48
N TYR A 92 0.56 12.98 -7.06
CA TYR A 92 0.08 12.57 -5.75
C TYR A 92 0.91 13.17 -4.63
N LYS A 93 2.25 13.17 -4.76
CA LYS A 93 3.14 13.79 -3.78
C LYS A 93 2.86 15.29 -3.61
N ALA A 94 2.54 15.97 -4.71
CA ALA A 94 2.25 17.40 -4.68
C ALA A 94 0.91 17.74 -4.01
N SER A 95 -0.04 16.81 -4.02
CA SER A 95 -1.43 17.07 -3.63
C SER A 95 -1.86 16.38 -2.35
N LEU A 96 -1.24 15.26 -1.98
CA LEU A 96 -1.66 14.44 -0.85
C LEU A 96 -0.60 14.50 0.25
N ASN A 97 -1.04 14.92 1.45
CA ASN A 97 -0.11 15.21 2.56
C ASN A 97 0.33 13.97 3.34
N ASN A 98 -0.37 12.84 3.23
CA ASN A 98 -0.04 11.60 3.94
C ASN A 98 -0.31 10.44 2.98
N LEU A 99 0.75 9.88 2.40
CA LEU A 99 0.66 9.03 1.22
C LEU A 99 1.58 7.82 1.34
N ILE A 100 1.04 6.64 1.01
CA ILE A 100 1.83 5.43 0.86
C ILE A 100 1.74 4.95 -0.60
N PHE A 101 2.89 4.65 -1.19
CA PHE A 101 2.98 3.85 -2.42
C PHE A 101 3.33 2.41 -2.02
N THR A 102 2.65 1.44 -2.61
CA THR A 102 2.87 0.02 -2.28
C THR A 102 2.70 -0.88 -3.50
N ASP A 103 3.39 -2.01 -3.48
CA ASP A 103 3.12 -3.15 -4.36
C ASP A 103 2.51 -4.33 -3.58
N TYR A 104 1.88 -4.04 -2.45
CA TYR A 104 1.30 -4.99 -1.49
C TYR A 104 2.32 -5.71 -0.60
N LEU A 105 3.63 -5.59 -0.88
CA LEU A 105 4.72 -6.18 -0.08
C LEU A 105 5.65 -5.12 0.49
N ASP A 106 5.97 -4.11 -0.28
CA ASP A 106 6.83 -2.99 0.10
C ASP A 106 5.96 -1.73 0.23
N TYR A 107 6.23 -0.91 1.25
CA TYR A 107 5.42 0.27 1.59
C TYR A 107 6.33 1.47 1.75
N HIS A 108 6.11 2.49 0.93
CA HIS A 108 6.90 3.73 0.90
C HIS A 108 6.04 4.88 1.39
N LEU A 109 6.41 5.48 2.53
CA LEU A 109 5.67 6.58 3.15
C LEU A 109 6.23 7.93 2.73
N TYR A 110 5.33 8.81 2.29
CA TYR A 110 5.63 10.21 2.01
C TYR A 110 4.72 11.10 2.86
N ILE A 111 5.30 12.15 3.46
CA ILE A 111 4.56 13.16 4.20
C ILE A 111 4.88 14.50 3.56
N ASP A 112 3.83 15.24 3.14
CA ASP A 112 3.94 16.52 2.44
C ASP A 112 4.88 16.45 1.21
N GLY A 113 4.83 15.32 0.50
CA GLY A 113 5.63 15.08 -0.70
C GLY A 113 7.05 14.62 -0.44
N LEU A 114 7.47 14.50 0.83
CA LEU A 114 8.83 14.11 1.20
C LEU A 114 8.87 12.65 1.64
N PHE A 115 9.85 11.91 1.12
CA PHE A 115 10.06 10.52 1.52
C PHE A 115 10.45 10.43 3.00
N VAL A 116 9.75 9.55 3.73
CA VAL A 116 9.99 9.34 5.18
C VAL A 116 10.69 8.01 5.43
N THR A 117 10.09 6.91 4.97
CA THR A 117 10.64 5.57 5.19
C THR A 117 10.02 4.56 4.23
N LYS A 118 10.63 3.39 4.15
CA LYS A 118 10.08 2.25 3.45
C LYS A 118 10.22 1.00 4.31
N ILE A 119 9.20 0.12 4.27
CA ILE A 119 9.19 -1.13 5.01
C ILE A 119 8.61 -2.21 4.10
N ALA A 120 9.34 -3.31 3.91
CA ALA A 120 8.86 -4.47 3.19
C ALA A 120 8.46 -5.55 4.20
N ILE A 121 7.27 -6.14 4.03
CA ILE A 121 6.79 -7.26 4.87
C ILE A 121 6.89 -8.60 4.18
N GLY A 122 7.15 -8.60 2.88
CA GLY A 122 7.37 -9.81 2.10
C GLY A 122 8.29 -9.53 0.93
N GLU A 123 8.89 -10.58 0.37
CA GLU A 123 9.70 -10.47 -0.83
C GLU A 123 9.43 -11.63 -1.76
N ILE A 124 9.55 -11.38 -3.07
CA ILE A 124 9.35 -12.40 -4.09
C ILE A 124 10.60 -13.29 -4.15
N THR A 125 10.38 -14.61 -4.08
CA THR A 125 11.43 -15.62 -4.24
C THR A 125 10.99 -16.65 -5.27
N ASP A 126 11.90 -17.56 -5.63
CA ASP A 126 11.60 -18.67 -6.55
C ASP A 126 10.50 -19.59 -6.02
N LYS A 127 10.29 -19.61 -4.71
CA LYS A 127 9.29 -20.45 -4.04
C LYS A 127 8.00 -19.68 -3.69
N GLY A 128 7.85 -18.46 -4.17
CA GLY A 128 6.73 -17.60 -3.85
C GLY A 128 7.15 -16.45 -2.94
N ILE A 129 6.23 -15.96 -2.13
CA ILE A 129 6.48 -14.80 -1.26
C ILE A 129 7.03 -15.27 0.08
N LYS A 130 8.23 -14.78 0.40
CA LYS A 130 8.86 -15.01 1.70
C LYS A 130 8.40 -13.95 2.68
N LEU A 131 7.98 -14.36 3.89
CA LEU A 131 7.58 -13.45 4.95
C LEU A 131 8.82 -12.83 5.60
N LEU A 132 8.82 -11.48 5.70
CA LEU A 132 9.88 -10.74 6.38
C LEU A 132 9.41 -10.40 7.80
N THR A 133 9.33 -11.43 8.66
CA THR A 133 8.73 -11.32 9.99
C THR A 133 9.44 -10.31 10.89
N GLU A 134 10.72 -10.08 10.67
CA GLU A 134 11.53 -9.09 11.39
C GLU A 134 11.02 -7.66 11.19
N ASN A 135 10.23 -7.41 10.13
CA ASN A 135 9.70 -6.09 9.80
C ASN A 135 8.23 -5.91 10.23
N PHE A 136 7.58 -6.92 10.75
CA PHE A 136 6.16 -6.88 11.06
C PHE A 136 5.80 -5.83 12.12
N LEU A 137 6.60 -5.72 13.18
CA LEU A 137 6.34 -4.72 14.21
C LEU A 137 6.50 -3.30 13.66
N ALA A 138 7.56 -3.06 12.88
CA ALA A 138 7.81 -1.76 12.26
C ALA A 138 6.68 -1.39 11.29
N PHE A 139 6.18 -2.35 10.52
CA PHE A 139 5.05 -2.13 9.62
C PHE A 139 3.77 -1.78 10.41
N ASN A 140 3.50 -2.51 11.47
CA ASN A 140 2.33 -2.26 12.32
C ASN A 140 2.36 -0.83 12.87
N ASN A 141 3.53 -0.38 13.34
CA ASN A 141 3.72 0.97 13.84
C ASN A 141 3.59 2.02 12.71
N LEU A 142 4.10 1.71 11.51
CA LEU A 142 3.96 2.57 10.35
C LEU A 142 2.48 2.85 10.04
N ILE A 143 1.67 1.80 9.99
CA ILE A 143 0.24 1.94 9.69
C ILE A 143 -0.49 2.71 10.78
N LYS A 144 -0.16 2.48 12.05
CA LYS A 144 -0.75 3.24 13.16
C LYS A 144 -0.39 4.73 13.10
N ASP A 145 0.85 5.04 12.79
CA ASP A 145 1.31 6.43 12.67
C ASP A 145 0.75 7.12 11.41
N PHE A 146 0.57 6.35 10.34
CA PHE A 146 0.01 6.83 9.07
C PHE A 146 -1.47 7.20 9.21
N SER A 147 -2.18 6.53 10.06
CA SER A 147 -3.64 6.71 10.28
C SER A 147 -3.97 7.35 11.66
#